data_f2c152fcb0471de3ea3460ff00684dc3
#
_entry.id   f2c152fcb0471de3ea3460ff00684dc3
#
_cell.length_a   1.000
_cell.length_b   1.000
_cell.length_c   1.000
_cell.angle_alpha   90.00
_cell.angle_beta   90.00
_cell.angle_gamma   90.00
#
_symmetry.space_group_name_H-M   'P 1'
#
loop_
_entity.id
_entity.type
_entity.pdbx_description
1 polymer ?
#
loop_
_entity_poly.entity_id
_entity_poly.type
_entity_poly.pdbx_seq_one_letter_code
_entity_poly.pdbx_strand_id
1 'polypeptide(L)'
;MDVRGKKILVIGGGGLIGSHTVDKLLDEDIGEVTIYDNFFRGSEENLADALRDPRVKIHEAGGDILHSDILNSAVSGKDGVFHLAALWLLQCHEFPRTAFDVNIRGTFNVMEACVKQGVNRLVYSSSASVYGDAVSEPM
;
A
#
# COMPACT_ATOMS: atom_id res chain seq x y z
N MET A 1 16.59 3.11 -4.80
CA MET A 1 16.94 2.66 -3.43
C MET A 1 17.26 1.18 -3.52
N ASP A 2 18.36 0.75 -2.98
CA ASP A 2 18.64 -0.68 -2.79
C ASP A 2 17.74 -1.20 -1.66
N VAL A 3 17.05 -2.30 -1.88
CA VAL A 3 16.10 -2.87 -0.90
C VAL A 3 16.73 -3.89 0.05
N ARG A 4 17.98 -4.30 -0.19
CA ARG A 4 18.69 -5.30 0.61
C ARG A 4 18.78 -4.90 2.08
N GLY A 5 18.37 -5.79 2.95
CA GLY A 5 18.33 -5.58 4.40
C GLY A 5 17.30 -4.53 4.88
N LYS A 6 16.48 -3.97 3.98
CA LYS A 6 15.53 -2.89 4.28
C LYS A 6 14.22 -3.40 4.85
N LYS A 7 13.54 -2.52 5.60
CA LYS A 7 12.20 -2.73 6.14
C LYS A 7 11.20 -1.97 5.30
N ILE A 8 10.34 -2.69 4.63
CA ILE A 8 9.34 -2.13 3.69
C ILE A 8 7.93 -2.32 4.22
N LEU A 9 7.11 -1.27 4.13
CA LEU A 9 5.67 -1.34 4.34
C LEU A 9 4.96 -1.39 3.00
N VAL A 10 4.04 -2.34 2.83
CA VAL A 10 3.18 -2.44 1.65
C VAL A 10 1.73 -2.16 2.08
N ILE A 11 1.25 -0.96 1.79
CA ILE A 11 -0.12 -0.52 2.03
C ILE A 11 -0.99 -0.98 0.86
N GLY A 12 -2.03 -1.75 1.14
CA GLY A 12 -2.79 -2.48 0.13
C GLY A 12 -2.13 -3.80 -0.27
N GLY A 13 -1.33 -4.38 0.66
CA GLY A 13 -0.52 -5.57 0.39
C GLY A 13 -1.33 -6.86 0.18
N GLY A 14 -2.57 -6.94 0.69
CA GLY A 14 -3.48 -8.08 0.47
C GLY A 14 -4.19 -8.06 -0.89
N GLY A 15 -4.11 -6.94 -1.64
CA GLY A 15 -4.67 -6.82 -2.98
C GLY A 15 -3.83 -7.53 -4.05
N LEU A 16 -4.36 -7.62 -5.29
CA LEU A 16 -3.69 -8.29 -6.41
C LEU A 16 -2.28 -7.74 -6.67
N ILE A 17 -2.14 -6.42 -6.85
CA ILE A 17 -0.85 -5.80 -7.13
C ILE A 17 0.05 -5.86 -5.87
N GLY A 18 -0.55 -5.65 -4.69
CA GLY A 18 0.18 -5.64 -3.43
C GLY A 18 0.82 -6.98 -3.11
N SER A 19 0.08 -8.09 -3.24
CA SER A 19 0.60 -9.44 -2.98
C SER A 19 1.76 -9.79 -3.91
N HIS A 20 1.62 -9.52 -5.21
CA HIS A 20 2.73 -9.72 -6.16
C HIS A 20 3.93 -8.80 -5.90
N THR A 21 3.69 -7.59 -5.36
CA THR A 21 4.79 -6.71 -4.91
C THR A 21 5.52 -7.33 -3.73
N VAL A 22 4.78 -7.92 -2.78
CA VAL A 22 5.37 -8.65 -1.63
C VAL A 22 6.23 -9.81 -2.14
N ASP A 23 5.71 -10.66 -3.05
CA ASP A 23 6.44 -11.77 -3.63
C ASP A 23 7.76 -11.30 -4.29
N LYS A 24 7.69 -10.23 -5.07
CA LYS A 24 8.88 -9.66 -5.72
C LYS A 24 9.90 -9.07 -4.73
N LEU A 25 9.45 -8.51 -3.61
CA LEU A 25 10.35 -8.07 -2.55
C LEU A 25 11.05 -9.25 -1.87
N LEU A 26 10.38 -10.41 -1.76
CA LEU A 26 10.97 -11.62 -1.19
C LEU A 26 12.02 -12.30 -2.09
N ASP A 27 11.93 -12.09 -3.41
CA ASP A 27 12.96 -12.52 -4.36
C ASP A 27 14.28 -11.75 -4.14
N GLU A 28 14.23 -10.60 -3.46
CA GLU A 28 15.39 -9.79 -3.10
C GLU A 28 15.84 -10.12 -1.67
N ASP A 29 17.05 -9.70 -1.29
CA ASP A 29 17.58 -9.86 0.08
C ASP A 29 16.97 -8.80 1.03
N ILE A 30 15.63 -8.78 1.11
CA ILE A 30 14.87 -7.84 1.95
C ILE A 30 14.99 -8.19 3.43
N GLY A 31 15.04 -7.20 4.31
CA GLY A 31 15.11 -7.42 5.75
C GLY A 31 13.74 -7.74 6.38
N GLU A 32 12.71 -6.97 6.02
CA GLU A 32 11.35 -7.14 6.54
C GLU A 32 10.32 -6.57 5.55
N VAL A 33 9.20 -7.27 5.37
CA VAL A 33 8.01 -6.75 4.70
C VAL A 33 6.85 -6.73 5.69
N THR A 34 6.27 -5.54 5.93
CA THR A 34 5.05 -5.41 6.72
C THR A 34 3.89 -5.09 5.78
N ILE A 35 2.81 -5.83 5.89
CA ILE A 35 1.58 -5.64 5.14
C ILE A 35 0.63 -4.79 5.97
N TYR A 36 0.07 -3.74 5.35
CA TYR A 36 -0.94 -2.86 5.94
C TYR A 36 -2.16 -2.88 5.01
N ASP A 37 -3.18 -3.62 5.38
CA ASP A 37 -4.39 -3.83 4.57
C ASP A 37 -5.59 -4.03 5.49
N ASN A 38 -6.72 -3.46 5.15
CA ASN A 38 -7.98 -3.68 5.87
C ASN A 38 -8.78 -4.86 5.30
N PHE A 39 -8.25 -5.52 4.28
CA PHE A 39 -8.82 -6.68 3.58
C PHE A 39 -10.25 -6.45 3.04
N PHE A 40 -10.59 -5.20 2.75
CA PHE A 40 -11.88 -4.87 2.15
C PHE A 40 -12.05 -5.50 0.76
N ARG A 41 -10.98 -5.57 -0.01
CA ARG A 41 -10.91 -6.22 -1.34
C ARG A 41 -9.79 -7.26 -1.47
N GLY A 42 -8.73 -7.08 -0.72
CA GLY A 42 -7.67 -8.06 -0.60
C GLY A 42 -8.09 -9.24 0.25
N SER A 43 -7.28 -10.28 0.25
CA SER A 43 -7.45 -11.42 1.16
C SER A 43 -6.10 -11.94 1.62
N GLU A 44 -6.10 -12.64 2.77
CA GLU A 44 -4.90 -13.33 3.26
C GLU A 44 -4.50 -14.50 2.34
N GLU A 45 -5.45 -15.06 1.58
CA GLU A 45 -5.16 -16.11 0.61
C GLU A 45 -4.19 -15.63 -0.47
N ASN A 46 -4.26 -14.35 -0.87
CA ASN A 46 -3.30 -13.75 -1.80
C ASN A 46 -1.87 -13.70 -1.24
N LEU A 47 -1.73 -13.84 0.06
CA LEU A 47 -0.47 -13.76 0.80
C LEU A 47 -0.04 -15.12 1.37
N ALA A 48 -0.77 -16.21 1.07
CA ALA A 48 -0.60 -17.51 1.72
C ALA A 48 0.82 -18.07 1.66
N ASP A 49 1.51 -17.87 0.54
CA ASP A 49 2.91 -18.30 0.39
C ASP A 49 3.88 -17.30 1.04
N ALA A 50 3.66 -16.00 0.84
CA ALA A 50 4.50 -14.97 1.44
C ALA A 50 4.48 -14.99 2.98
N LEU A 51 3.35 -15.29 3.60
CA LEU A 51 3.21 -15.35 5.07
C LEU A 51 3.95 -16.55 5.71
N ARG A 52 4.44 -17.50 4.91
CA ARG A 52 5.35 -18.57 5.40
C ARG A 52 6.78 -18.09 5.58
N ASP A 53 7.14 -16.98 4.96
CA ASP A 53 8.46 -16.38 5.10
C ASP A 53 8.51 -15.54 6.41
N PRO A 54 9.46 -15.81 7.32
CA PRO A 54 9.55 -15.11 8.61
C PRO A 54 9.83 -13.61 8.48
N ARG A 55 10.23 -13.13 7.31
CA ARG A 55 10.43 -11.69 7.02
C ARG A 55 9.12 -10.94 6.79
N VAL A 56 8.00 -11.65 6.55
CA VAL A 56 6.68 -11.09 6.25
C VAL A 56 5.78 -11.11 7.46
N LYS A 57 5.10 -10.00 7.71
CA LYS A 57 4.07 -9.91 8.75
C LYS A 57 2.96 -8.96 8.34
N ILE A 58 1.74 -9.23 8.84
CA ILE A 58 0.62 -8.30 8.77
C ILE A 58 0.68 -7.39 10.00
N HIS A 59 0.38 -6.10 9.83
CA HIS A 59 0.31 -5.15 10.94
C HIS A 59 -0.91 -5.47 11.83
N GLU A 60 -0.67 -5.80 13.09
CA GLU A 60 -1.70 -6.37 14.00
C GLU A 60 -2.84 -5.40 14.34
N ALA A 61 -2.56 -4.10 14.40
CA ALA A 61 -3.54 -3.10 14.82
C ALA A 61 -4.52 -2.69 13.72
N GLY A 62 -4.50 -3.34 12.54
CA GLY A 62 -5.38 -3.05 11.41
C GLY A 62 -4.64 -2.39 10.25
N GLY A 63 -5.36 -2.07 9.17
CA GLY A 63 -4.79 -1.61 7.91
C GLY A 63 -5.58 -0.50 7.20
N ASP A 64 -6.36 0.31 7.93
CA ASP A 64 -7.10 1.42 7.35
C ASP A 64 -6.27 2.71 7.35
N ILE A 65 -6.02 3.26 6.15
CA ILE A 65 -5.25 4.50 5.95
C ILE A 65 -5.97 5.76 6.47
N LEU A 66 -7.23 5.65 6.87
CA LEU A 66 -7.98 6.73 7.51
C LEU A 66 -7.68 6.85 9.01
N HIS A 67 -7.11 5.83 9.64
CA HIS A 67 -6.71 5.83 11.04
C HIS A 67 -5.25 6.27 11.20
N SER A 68 -5.04 7.59 11.28
CA SER A 68 -3.70 8.21 11.26
C SER A 68 -2.76 7.68 12.34
N ASP A 69 -3.23 7.39 13.55
CA ASP A 69 -2.37 6.91 14.64
C ASP A 69 -1.86 5.48 14.37
N ILE A 70 -2.75 4.60 13.90
CA ILE A 70 -2.40 3.22 13.54
C ILE A 70 -1.44 3.24 12.34
N LEU A 71 -1.74 4.06 11.34
CA LEU A 71 -0.90 4.23 10.15
C LEU A 71 0.51 4.75 10.53
N ASN A 72 0.61 5.76 11.41
CA ASN A 72 1.89 6.25 11.90
C ASN A 72 2.69 5.16 12.61
N SER A 73 2.03 4.30 13.39
CA SER A 73 2.66 3.14 14.02
C SER A 73 3.20 2.15 12.98
N ALA A 74 2.42 1.85 11.94
CA ALA A 74 2.83 0.94 10.86
C ALA A 74 4.03 1.47 10.05
N VAL A 75 4.07 2.79 9.80
CA VAL A 75 5.14 3.47 9.03
C VAL A 75 6.42 3.62 9.87
N SER A 76 6.31 3.62 11.20
CA SER A 76 7.45 3.84 12.09
C SER A 76 8.56 2.80 11.87
N GLY A 77 9.80 3.29 11.71
CA GLY A 77 10.99 2.47 11.52
C GLY A 77 11.06 1.76 10.15
N LYS A 78 10.26 2.18 9.16
CA LYS A 78 10.35 1.66 7.80
C LYS A 78 11.29 2.51 6.94
N ASP A 79 12.06 1.84 6.09
CA ASP A 79 12.96 2.48 5.12
C ASP A 79 12.21 2.94 3.87
N GLY A 80 11.17 2.22 3.48
CA GLY A 80 10.36 2.51 2.30
C GLY A 80 8.91 2.08 2.45
N VAL A 81 8.04 2.73 1.69
CA VAL A 81 6.60 2.47 1.66
C VAL A 81 6.13 2.31 0.22
N PHE A 82 5.39 1.23 -0.07
CA PHE A 82 4.56 1.11 -1.26
C PHE A 82 3.12 1.45 -0.88
N HIS A 83 2.53 2.44 -1.52
CA HIS A 83 1.13 2.81 -1.33
C HIS A 83 0.30 2.39 -2.54
N LEU A 84 -0.42 1.27 -2.38
CA LEU A 84 -1.22 0.61 -3.41
C LEU A 84 -2.71 0.54 -3.02
N ALA A 85 -3.06 0.95 -1.79
CA ALA A 85 -4.45 0.97 -1.34
C ALA A 85 -5.23 2.09 -2.01
N ALA A 86 -6.34 1.73 -2.63
CA ALA A 86 -7.30 2.66 -3.23
C ALA A 86 -8.66 1.99 -3.42
N LEU A 87 -9.72 2.79 -3.45
CA LEU A 87 -10.99 2.38 -4.02
C LEU A 87 -10.93 2.47 -5.54
N TRP A 88 -11.41 1.44 -6.24
CA TRP A 88 -11.42 1.37 -7.69
C TRP A 88 -12.59 2.15 -8.31
N LEU A 89 -12.54 2.38 -9.63
CA LEU A 89 -13.38 3.31 -10.37
C LEU A 89 -14.90 3.14 -10.09
N LEU A 90 -15.42 1.90 -10.13
CA LEU A 90 -16.86 1.68 -9.93
C LEU A 90 -17.30 2.03 -8.50
N GLN A 91 -16.49 1.70 -7.49
CA GLN A 91 -16.76 2.10 -6.11
C GLN A 91 -16.66 3.61 -5.91
N CYS A 92 -15.75 4.29 -6.63
CA CYS A 92 -15.67 5.74 -6.59
C CYS A 92 -16.94 6.39 -7.15
N HIS A 93 -17.54 5.81 -8.17
CA HIS A 93 -18.80 6.30 -8.74
C HIS A 93 -19.97 6.05 -7.78
N GLU A 94 -20.05 4.88 -7.20
CA GLU A 94 -21.14 4.49 -6.29
C GLU A 94 -21.06 5.19 -4.93
N PHE A 95 -19.84 5.37 -4.40
CA PHE A 95 -19.59 5.94 -3.06
C PHE A 95 -18.57 7.10 -3.12
N PRO A 96 -18.93 8.26 -3.74
CA PRO A 96 -17.95 9.32 -4.01
C PRO A 96 -17.36 9.95 -2.74
N ARG A 97 -18.10 10.00 -1.63
CA ARG A 97 -17.56 10.50 -0.34
C ARG A 97 -16.51 9.55 0.22
N THR A 98 -16.78 8.26 0.23
CA THR A 98 -15.82 7.24 0.66
C THR A 98 -14.58 7.23 -0.25
N ALA A 99 -14.79 7.41 -1.56
CA ALA A 99 -13.69 7.53 -2.51
C ALA A 99 -12.80 8.75 -2.20
N PHE A 100 -13.38 9.91 -1.91
CA PHE A 100 -12.63 11.09 -1.46
C PHE A 100 -11.84 10.79 -0.19
N ASP A 101 -12.50 10.19 0.81
CA ASP A 101 -11.85 9.88 2.07
C ASP A 101 -10.68 8.92 1.86
N VAL A 102 -10.87 7.80 1.16
CA VAL A 102 -9.82 6.79 0.97
C VAL A 102 -8.74 7.27 0.00
N ASN A 103 -9.12 7.70 -1.22
CA ASN A 103 -8.15 7.95 -2.27
C ASN A 103 -7.43 9.30 -2.14
N ILE A 104 -8.06 10.29 -1.48
CA ILE A 104 -7.47 11.63 -1.30
C ILE A 104 -6.98 11.79 0.15
N ARG A 105 -7.86 11.79 1.13
CA ARG A 105 -7.49 12.00 2.53
C ARG A 105 -6.60 10.89 3.06
N GLY A 106 -6.90 9.62 2.75
CA GLY A 106 -6.08 8.47 3.13
C GLY A 106 -4.69 8.52 2.51
N THR A 107 -4.57 8.87 1.22
CA THR A 107 -3.27 9.08 0.57
C THR A 107 -2.50 10.22 1.20
N PHE A 108 -3.15 11.33 1.55
CA PHE A 108 -2.53 12.42 2.29
C PHE A 108 -2.00 11.97 3.65
N ASN A 109 -2.78 11.18 4.41
CA ASN A 109 -2.34 10.61 5.69
C ASN A 109 -1.07 9.75 5.52
N VAL A 110 -1.00 8.95 4.45
CA VAL A 110 0.21 8.14 4.14
C VAL A 110 1.41 9.03 3.90
N MET A 111 1.27 10.09 3.12
CA MET A 111 2.35 11.04 2.84
C MET A 111 2.81 11.75 4.12
N GLU A 112 1.87 12.23 4.95
CA GLU A 112 2.20 12.83 6.25
C GLU A 112 2.94 11.86 7.18
N ALA A 113 2.46 10.60 7.28
CA ALA A 113 3.12 9.59 8.09
C ALA A 113 4.55 9.32 7.59
N CYS A 114 4.77 9.22 6.29
CA CYS A 114 6.09 9.03 5.71
C CYS A 114 7.03 10.20 6.05
N VAL A 115 6.57 11.45 5.94
CA VAL A 115 7.36 12.63 6.31
C VAL A 115 7.67 12.63 7.80
N LYS A 116 6.67 12.42 8.65
CA LYS A 116 6.79 12.42 10.11
C LYS A 116 7.76 11.34 10.62
N GLN A 117 7.75 10.18 9.99
CA GLN A 117 8.59 9.04 10.36
C GLN A 117 9.95 8.99 9.63
N GLY A 118 10.22 9.96 8.74
CA GLY A 118 11.50 10.06 8.02
C GLY A 118 11.71 8.93 7.00
N VAL A 119 10.65 8.45 6.36
CA VAL A 119 10.74 7.40 5.35
C VAL A 119 11.56 7.89 4.15
N ASN A 120 12.55 7.13 3.74
CA ASN A 120 13.47 7.51 2.66
C ASN A 120 12.84 7.44 1.26
N ARG A 121 11.88 6.55 1.05
CA ARG A 121 11.24 6.34 -0.26
C ARG A 121 9.77 5.96 -0.12
N LEU A 122 8.91 6.73 -0.76
CA LEU A 122 7.52 6.38 -1.01
C LEU A 122 7.35 6.06 -2.51
N VAL A 123 6.75 4.92 -2.81
CA VAL A 123 6.28 4.54 -4.15
C VAL A 123 4.76 4.55 -4.12
N TYR A 124 4.17 5.40 -4.91
CA TYR A 124 2.71 5.56 -5.01
C TYR A 124 2.22 5.10 -6.39
N SER A 125 1.20 4.27 -6.41
CA SER A 125 0.54 3.85 -7.65
C SER A 125 -0.52 4.87 -8.03
N SER A 126 -0.28 5.62 -9.10
CA SER A 126 -1.27 6.49 -9.71
C SER A 126 -2.29 5.66 -10.53
N SER A 127 -3.11 6.31 -11.33
CA SER A 127 -4.12 5.67 -12.16
C SER A 127 -4.17 6.27 -13.55
N ALA A 128 -4.39 5.44 -14.58
CA ALA A 128 -4.69 5.91 -15.93
C ALA A 128 -5.98 6.75 -15.98
N SER A 129 -6.89 6.60 -15.02
CA SER A 129 -8.13 7.36 -14.91
C SER A 129 -7.91 8.88 -14.79
N VAL A 130 -6.69 9.34 -14.45
CA VAL A 130 -6.36 10.77 -14.39
C VAL A 130 -6.38 11.44 -15.78
N TYR A 131 -6.29 10.64 -16.84
CA TYR A 131 -6.31 11.13 -18.23
C TYR A 131 -7.72 11.22 -18.83
N GLY A 132 -8.74 10.65 -18.16
CA GLY A 132 -10.10 10.54 -18.70
C GLY A 132 -10.21 9.55 -19.86
N ASP A 133 -11.13 9.82 -20.78
CA ASP A 133 -11.32 9.00 -21.97
C ASP A 133 -10.17 9.17 -22.97
N ALA A 134 -9.80 8.08 -23.63
CA ALA A 134 -8.77 8.11 -24.67
C ALA A 134 -9.19 8.98 -25.85
N VAL A 135 -8.45 10.07 -26.11
CA VAL A 135 -8.67 10.94 -27.28
C VAL A 135 -7.83 10.51 -28.49
N SER A 136 -6.82 9.68 -28.27
CA SER A 136 -5.97 9.10 -29.32
C SER A 136 -5.37 7.79 -28.82
N GLU A 137 -5.03 6.88 -29.71
CA GLU A 137 -4.29 5.65 -29.42
C GLU A 137 -2.94 5.68 -30.15
N PRO A 138 -1.81 5.30 -29.49
CA PRO A 138 -1.70 5.03 -28.05
C PRO A 138 -1.78 6.30 -27.19
N MET A 139 -2.25 6.15 -25.93
CA MET A 139 -2.20 7.23 -24.93
C MET A 139 -0.82 7.31 -24.27
#